data_8f722f69d8a1bd1024b61644b4875f17
#
_entry.id   8f722f69d8a1bd1024b61644b4875f17
#
_cell.length_a   1.000
_cell.length_b   1.000
_cell.length_c   1.000
_cell.angle_alpha   90.00
_cell.angle_beta   90.00
_cell.angle_gamma   90.00
#
_symmetry.space_group_name_H-M   'P 1'
#
loop_
_entity.id
_entity.type
_entity.pdbx_description
1 polymer ?
#
loop_
_entity_poly.entity_id
_entity_poly.type
_entity_poly.pdbx_seq_one_letter_code
_entity_poly.pdbx_strand_id
1 'polypeptide(L)'
;AQDKTLVSAANPFGINKLDPYSEDDVEVLKSDIVVPMIKKEDGTYQSVTIDLASKDVIHCFKVLPLRVCQDVIPGMRIPIHFRPVKVGRYQITCAQLCGDGHARMKGAVKVVDKAAYDEWYKAKKEKKAAAEKPTVTTATTKGDKA
;
A
#
# COMPACT_ATOMS: atom_id res chain seq x y z
N ALA A 1 2.28 -4.05 11.91
CA ALA A 1 3.61 -4.42 11.38
C ALA A 1 3.49 -5.61 10.44
N GLN A 2 4.18 -5.57 9.29
CA GLN A 2 4.20 -6.71 8.35
C GLN A 2 5.08 -7.82 8.92
N ASP A 3 4.53 -9.02 9.03
CA ASP A 3 5.25 -10.22 9.44
C ASP A 3 5.30 -11.19 8.26
N LYS A 4 6.52 -11.59 7.87
CA LYS A 4 6.73 -12.53 6.75
C LYS A 4 6.14 -13.90 7.02
N THR A 5 6.04 -14.31 8.28
CA THR A 5 5.45 -15.59 8.67
C THR A 5 3.94 -15.63 8.46
N LEU A 6 3.29 -14.45 8.40
CA LEU A 6 1.86 -14.30 8.19
C LEU A 6 1.47 -14.12 6.71
N VAL A 7 2.45 -14.10 5.80
CA VAL A 7 2.17 -13.96 4.35
C VAL A 7 1.50 -15.22 3.82
N SER A 8 0.32 -15.06 3.25
CA SER A 8 -0.47 -16.12 2.61
C SER A 8 -1.25 -15.56 1.42
N ALA A 9 -1.93 -16.42 0.68
CA ALA A 9 -2.81 -16.00 -0.41
C ALA A 9 -3.95 -15.08 0.08
N ALA A 10 -4.44 -15.28 1.31
CA ALA A 10 -5.47 -14.45 1.94
C ALA A 10 -4.89 -13.21 2.65
N ASN A 11 -3.59 -13.20 2.92
CA ASN A 11 -2.88 -12.09 3.58
C ASN A 11 -1.57 -11.80 2.85
N PRO A 12 -1.61 -11.27 1.62
CA PRO A 12 -0.42 -11.11 0.79
C PRO A 12 0.61 -10.11 1.34
N PHE A 13 0.21 -9.27 2.28
CA PHE A 13 1.08 -8.30 2.94
C PHE A 13 1.63 -8.78 4.29
N GLY A 14 1.18 -9.92 4.81
CA GLY A 14 1.57 -10.40 6.13
C GLY A 14 1.16 -9.44 7.26
N ILE A 15 -0.05 -8.87 7.16
CA ILE A 15 -0.56 -7.95 8.19
C ILE A 15 -0.90 -8.76 9.43
N ASN A 16 -0.36 -8.34 10.57
CA ASN A 16 -0.74 -8.92 11.86
C ASN A 16 -2.05 -8.29 12.34
N LYS A 17 -3.15 -9.03 12.24
CA LYS A 17 -4.48 -8.57 12.68
C LYS A 17 -4.62 -8.39 14.20
N LEU A 18 -3.66 -8.92 14.97
CA LEU A 18 -3.61 -8.73 16.43
C LEU A 18 -2.86 -7.44 16.81
N ASP A 19 -2.26 -6.76 15.85
CA ASP A 19 -1.62 -5.46 16.07
C ASP A 19 -2.69 -4.37 16.10
N PRO A 20 -2.86 -3.64 17.22
CA PRO A 20 -3.84 -2.55 17.32
C PRO A 20 -3.69 -1.48 16.24
N TYR A 21 -2.47 -1.27 15.73
CA TYR A 21 -2.18 -0.32 14.66
C TYR A 21 -2.58 -0.81 13.27
N SER A 22 -3.08 -2.04 13.12
CA SER A 22 -3.53 -2.58 11.84
C SER A 22 -5.00 -2.26 11.53
N GLU A 23 -5.76 -1.75 12.48
CA GLU A 23 -7.21 -1.49 12.30
C GLU A 23 -7.49 -0.41 11.26
N ASP A 24 -6.61 0.59 11.15
CA ASP A 24 -6.73 1.68 10.19
C ASP A 24 -5.94 1.45 8.90
N ASP A 25 -5.24 0.31 8.76
CA ASP A 25 -4.54 -0.06 7.54
C ASP A 25 -5.50 -0.25 6.36
N VAL A 26 -5.12 0.29 5.23
CA VAL A 26 -5.83 0.14 3.95
C VAL A 26 -4.93 -0.57 2.95
N GLU A 27 -5.38 -1.72 2.47
CA GLU A 27 -4.66 -2.49 1.46
C GLU A 27 -4.90 -1.97 0.06
N VAL A 28 -3.81 -1.72 -0.68
CA VAL A 28 -3.86 -1.25 -2.06
C VAL A 28 -3.05 -2.18 -2.95
N LEU A 29 -3.74 -3.05 -3.69
CA LEU A 29 -3.13 -3.97 -4.65
C LEU A 29 -3.38 -3.50 -6.09
N LYS A 30 -2.34 -3.56 -6.91
CA LYS A 30 -2.41 -3.30 -8.37
C LYS A 30 -3.01 -1.94 -8.73
N SER A 31 -2.87 -0.95 -7.87
CA SER A 31 -3.32 0.42 -8.12
C SER A 31 -2.26 1.44 -7.70
N ASP A 32 -2.50 2.73 -7.99
CA ASP A 32 -1.59 3.80 -7.64
C ASP A 32 -1.47 3.93 -6.10
N ILE A 33 -0.27 4.28 -5.63
CA ILE A 33 -0.06 4.69 -4.23
C ILE A 33 -0.63 6.10 -4.08
N VAL A 34 -1.68 6.26 -3.28
CA VAL A 34 -2.32 7.56 -3.07
C VAL A 34 -1.77 8.19 -1.80
N VAL A 35 -1.30 9.42 -1.90
CA VAL A 35 -0.74 10.19 -0.78
C VAL A 35 -1.35 11.58 -0.70
N PRO A 36 -1.57 12.13 0.51
CA PRO A 36 -2.13 13.46 0.67
C PRO A 36 -1.07 14.54 0.53
N MET A 37 -1.43 15.67 -0.08
CA MET A 37 -0.71 16.92 0.02
C MET A 37 -1.36 17.76 1.13
N ILE A 38 -0.67 17.89 2.25
CA ILE A 38 -1.18 18.64 3.41
C ILE A 38 -0.22 19.80 3.68
N LYS A 39 -0.73 21.02 3.57
CA LYS A 39 -0.01 22.24 3.95
C LYS A 39 -0.27 22.52 5.42
N LYS A 40 0.80 22.73 6.19
CA LYS A 40 0.75 23.07 7.60
C LYS A 40 0.55 24.58 7.81
N GLU A 41 0.25 25.00 9.03
CA GLU A 41 0.07 26.40 9.40
C GLU A 41 1.35 27.23 9.21
N ASP A 42 2.52 26.62 9.41
CA ASP A 42 3.83 27.22 9.16
C ASP A 42 4.18 27.40 7.68
N GLY A 43 3.27 27.04 6.78
CA GLY A 43 3.46 27.12 5.32
C GLY A 43 4.22 25.94 4.72
N THR A 44 4.78 25.05 5.53
CA THR A 44 5.47 23.84 5.06
C THR A 44 4.47 22.73 4.68
N TYR A 45 4.95 21.72 3.96
CA TYR A 45 4.14 20.55 3.62
C TYR A 45 4.47 19.36 4.54
N GLN A 46 3.45 18.59 4.89
CA GLN A 46 3.63 17.38 5.67
C GLN A 46 4.46 16.36 4.90
N SER A 47 5.39 15.70 5.62
CA SER A 47 6.18 14.60 5.06
C SER A 47 5.34 13.33 4.95
N VAL A 48 5.52 12.62 3.85
CA VAL A 48 5.02 11.26 3.65
C VAL A 48 6.20 10.32 3.81
N THR A 49 6.03 9.26 4.58
CA THR A 49 7.02 8.18 4.74
C THR A 49 6.51 6.93 4.04
N ILE A 50 7.38 6.24 3.30
CA ILE A 50 7.12 4.94 2.68
C ILE A 50 8.18 3.97 3.16
N ASP A 51 7.77 2.87 3.74
CA ASP A 51 8.65 1.75 4.09
C ASP A 51 8.75 0.78 2.91
N LEU A 52 9.94 0.69 2.34
CA LEU A 52 10.24 -0.17 1.20
C LEU A 52 10.73 -1.54 1.65
N ALA A 53 10.20 -2.59 1.05
CA ALA A 53 10.68 -3.97 1.23
C ALA A 53 10.56 -4.75 -0.08
N SER A 54 11.55 -5.61 -0.37
CA SER A 54 11.52 -6.54 -1.49
C SER A 54 11.24 -7.96 -1.00
N LYS A 55 10.50 -8.73 -1.82
CA LYS A 55 10.18 -10.15 -1.55
C LYS A 55 11.12 -11.12 -2.26
N ASP A 56 11.78 -10.70 -3.32
CA ASP A 56 12.56 -11.54 -4.23
C ASP A 56 14.01 -11.06 -4.38
N VAL A 57 14.27 -10.10 -5.25
CA VAL A 57 15.60 -9.58 -5.58
C VAL A 57 15.71 -8.09 -5.24
N ILE A 58 16.89 -7.51 -5.47
CA ILE A 58 17.08 -6.07 -5.30
C ILE A 58 16.35 -5.34 -6.43
N HIS A 59 15.54 -4.36 -6.07
CA HIS A 59 14.90 -3.38 -6.94
C HIS A 59 15.36 -1.98 -6.58
N CYS A 60 14.99 -0.99 -7.39
CA CYS A 60 15.16 0.42 -7.01
C CYS A 60 13.84 1.17 -7.22
N PHE A 61 13.29 1.67 -6.12
CA PHE A 61 12.10 2.53 -6.15
C PHE A 61 12.49 3.93 -6.59
N LYS A 62 12.12 4.31 -7.81
CA LYS A 62 12.46 5.61 -8.37
C LYS A 62 11.22 6.37 -8.79
N VAL A 63 11.11 7.61 -8.27
CA VAL A 63 10.08 8.59 -8.65
C VAL A 63 10.78 9.90 -8.94
N LEU A 64 11.17 10.10 -10.20
CA LEU A 64 12.06 11.19 -10.61
C LEU A 64 11.54 12.59 -10.22
N PRO A 65 10.26 12.97 -10.44
CA PRO A 65 9.77 14.28 -10.07
C PRO A 65 9.74 14.55 -8.56
N LEU A 66 9.68 13.49 -7.74
CA LEU A 66 9.76 13.59 -6.28
C LEU A 66 11.20 13.53 -5.76
N ARG A 67 12.19 13.40 -6.66
CA ARG A 67 13.63 13.25 -6.35
C ARG A 67 13.90 12.07 -5.41
N VAL A 68 13.12 11.01 -5.55
CA VAL A 68 13.26 9.75 -4.79
C VAL A 68 13.92 8.71 -5.68
N CYS A 69 14.99 8.11 -5.18
CA CYS A 69 15.66 6.95 -5.79
C CYS A 69 16.31 6.16 -4.66
N GLN A 70 15.77 4.96 -4.37
CA GLN A 70 16.21 4.15 -3.25
C GLN A 70 16.19 2.67 -3.63
N ASP A 71 17.31 1.97 -3.41
CA ASP A 71 17.36 0.53 -3.56
C ASP A 71 16.50 -0.17 -2.51
N VAL A 72 15.81 -1.22 -2.96
CA VAL A 72 14.90 -2.03 -2.15
C VAL A 72 15.47 -3.42 -2.04
N ILE A 73 16.05 -3.74 -0.87
CA ILE A 73 16.86 -4.93 -0.65
C ILE A 73 16.05 -6.00 0.08
N PRO A 74 16.06 -7.27 -0.39
CA PRO A 74 15.39 -8.36 0.31
C PRO A 74 15.85 -8.50 1.76
N GLY A 75 14.89 -8.69 2.68
CA GLY A 75 15.18 -8.84 4.10
C GLY A 75 15.35 -7.53 4.86
N MET A 76 15.39 -6.39 4.18
CA MET A 76 15.48 -5.07 4.79
C MET A 76 14.16 -4.32 4.71
N ARG A 77 13.94 -3.42 5.65
CA ARG A 77 12.92 -2.36 5.63
C ARG A 77 13.63 -1.03 5.54
N ILE A 78 13.39 -0.29 4.47
CA ILE A 78 14.10 0.95 4.17
C ILE A 78 13.08 2.08 4.11
N PRO A 79 13.03 2.95 5.14
CA PRO A 79 12.15 4.10 5.12
C PRO A 79 12.69 5.17 4.19
N ILE A 80 11.82 5.69 3.33
CA ILE A 80 12.05 6.90 2.55
C ILE A 80 11.01 7.95 2.91
N HIS A 81 11.35 9.20 2.73
CA HIS A 81 10.41 10.30 2.97
C HIS A 81 10.51 11.36 1.90
N PHE A 82 9.40 12.02 1.62
CA PHE A 82 9.32 13.17 0.73
C PHE A 82 8.16 14.09 1.14
N ARG A 83 8.18 15.33 0.68
CA ARG A 83 7.11 16.29 0.90
C ARG A 83 6.44 16.61 -0.43
N PRO A 84 5.20 16.15 -0.67
CA PRO A 84 4.47 16.47 -1.89
C PRO A 84 4.03 17.95 -1.85
N VAL A 85 4.45 18.72 -2.83
CA VAL A 85 4.15 20.16 -2.95
C VAL A 85 3.21 20.49 -4.09
N LYS A 86 2.87 19.49 -4.91
CA LYS A 86 2.00 19.65 -6.08
C LYS A 86 1.17 18.39 -6.29
N VAL A 87 -0.14 18.57 -6.49
CA VAL A 87 -1.06 17.49 -6.89
C VAL A 87 -0.68 16.97 -8.26
N GLY A 88 -0.79 15.66 -8.45
CA GLY A 88 -0.47 15.04 -9.72
C GLY A 88 -0.26 13.53 -9.63
N ARG A 89 -0.02 12.90 -10.78
CA ARG A 89 0.31 11.48 -10.88
C ARG A 89 1.76 11.33 -11.35
N TYR A 90 2.59 10.75 -10.50
CA TYR A 90 4.03 10.63 -10.70
C TYR A 90 4.40 9.17 -10.93
N GLN A 91 5.07 8.89 -12.03
CA GLN A 91 5.44 7.52 -12.40
C GLN A 91 6.50 6.95 -11.47
N ILE A 92 6.28 5.73 -11.00
CA ILE A 92 7.27 4.87 -10.34
C ILE A 92 7.92 4.01 -11.43
N THR A 93 9.24 3.86 -11.37
CA THR A 93 10.01 2.94 -12.22
C THR A 93 10.99 2.18 -11.35
N CYS A 94 11.34 0.96 -11.77
CA CYS A 94 12.50 0.28 -11.22
C CYS A 94 13.77 0.81 -11.92
N ALA A 95 14.79 1.20 -11.15
CA ALA A 95 16.06 1.71 -11.66
C ALA A 95 17.25 0.74 -11.41
N GLN A 96 16.98 -0.45 -10.87
CA GLN A 96 17.96 -1.52 -10.68
C GLN A 96 17.56 -2.71 -11.56
N LEU A 97 18.50 -3.22 -12.38
CA LEU A 97 18.25 -4.39 -13.20
C LEU A 97 17.90 -5.61 -12.32
N CYS A 98 16.66 -6.07 -12.39
CA CYS A 98 16.10 -7.07 -11.48
C CYS A 98 15.57 -8.34 -12.19
N GLY A 99 15.79 -8.48 -13.48
CA GLY A 99 15.38 -9.65 -14.29
C GLY A 99 14.57 -9.29 -15.52
N ASP A 100 13.99 -10.27 -16.19
CA ASP A 100 13.29 -10.13 -17.47
C ASP A 100 12.10 -9.17 -17.44
N GLY A 101 11.50 -8.97 -16.26
CA GLY A 101 10.39 -8.05 -16.04
C GLY A 101 10.79 -6.59 -15.82
N HIS A 102 12.09 -6.30 -15.70
CA HIS A 102 12.61 -4.99 -15.26
C HIS A 102 12.00 -3.80 -16.03
N ALA A 103 12.03 -3.84 -17.34
CA ALA A 103 11.52 -2.74 -18.19
C ALA A 103 9.98 -2.54 -18.08
N ARG A 104 9.26 -3.52 -17.56
CA ARG A 104 7.80 -3.49 -17.41
C ARG A 104 7.34 -3.13 -15.99
N MET A 105 8.27 -2.99 -15.05
CA MET A 105 7.97 -2.61 -13.66
C MET A 105 7.60 -1.13 -13.59
N LYS A 106 6.30 -0.86 -13.58
CA LYS A 106 5.73 0.49 -13.55
C LYS A 106 4.66 0.57 -12.47
N GLY A 107 4.58 1.73 -11.83
CA GLY A 107 3.52 2.11 -10.92
C GLY A 107 3.35 3.62 -10.92
N ALA A 108 2.57 4.14 -10.02
CA ALA A 108 2.49 5.58 -9.81
C ALA A 108 2.22 5.95 -8.36
N VAL A 109 2.75 7.11 -7.97
CA VAL A 109 2.33 7.85 -6.78
C VAL A 109 1.36 8.93 -7.25
N LYS A 110 0.13 8.86 -6.75
CA LYS A 110 -0.91 9.86 -6.98
C LYS A 110 -0.98 10.78 -5.77
N VAL A 111 -0.50 12.01 -5.93
CA VAL A 111 -0.61 13.06 -4.92
C VAL A 111 -1.95 13.75 -5.10
N VAL A 112 -2.74 13.81 -4.05
CA VAL A 112 -4.05 14.45 -4.02
C VAL A 112 -4.12 15.46 -2.88
N ASP A 113 -5.08 16.39 -2.92
CA ASP A 113 -5.37 17.23 -1.76
C ASP A 113 -5.94 16.41 -0.59
N LYS A 114 -5.97 17.02 0.60
CA LYS A 114 -6.43 16.32 1.80
C LYS A 114 -7.87 15.83 1.69
N ALA A 115 -8.78 16.62 1.11
CA ALA A 115 -10.19 16.25 1.00
C ALA A 115 -10.38 15.02 0.11
N ALA A 116 -9.75 14.99 -1.07
CA ALA A 116 -9.79 13.84 -1.97
C ALA A 116 -9.11 12.60 -1.37
N TYR A 117 -8.07 12.80 -0.55
CA TYR A 117 -7.44 11.70 0.18
C TYR A 117 -8.37 11.11 1.23
N ASP A 118 -9.02 11.95 2.03
CA ASP A 118 -9.94 11.51 3.09
C ASP A 118 -11.13 10.73 2.49
N GLU A 119 -11.68 11.18 1.36
CA GLU A 119 -12.73 10.45 0.62
C GLU A 119 -12.24 9.09 0.10
N TRP A 120 -11.08 9.07 -0.55
CA TRP A 120 -10.46 7.84 -1.04
C TRP A 120 -10.21 6.84 0.09
N TYR A 121 -9.63 7.31 1.21
CA TYR A 121 -9.33 6.50 2.38
C TYR A 121 -10.59 5.90 3.00
N LYS A 122 -11.63 6.72 3.19
CA LYS A 122 -12.94 6.29 3.69
C LYS A 122 -13.55 5.20 2.81
N ALA A 123 -13.58 5.41 1.49
CA ALA A 123 -14.10 4.42 0.55
C ALA A 123 -13.33 3.09 0.57
N LYS A 124 -12.01 3.13 0.80
CA LYS A 124 -11.18 1.93 0.94
C LYS A 124 -11.44 1.20 2.27
N LYS A 125 -11.59 1.94 3.36
CA LYS A 125 -11.89 1.39 4.69
C LYS A 125 -13.26 0.71 4.72
N GLU A 126 -14.27 1.29 4.09
CA GLU A 126 -15.60 0.70 3.94
C GLU A 126 -15.56 -0.62 3.14
N LYS A 127 -14.77 -0.67 2.06
CA LYS A 127 -14.57 -1.91 1.27
C LYS A 127 -13.87 -3.01 2.08
N LYS A 128 -12.89 -2.67 2.91
CA LYS A 128 -12.24 -3.61 3.83
C LYS A 128 -13.26 -4.20 4.81
N ALA A 129 -14.03 -3.36 5.48
CA ALA A 129 -15.07 -3.77 6.43
C ALA A 129 -16.15 -4.66 5.78
N ALA A 130 -16.52 -4.39 4.52
CA ALA A 130 -17.48 -5.20 3.78
C ALA A 130 -16.90 -6.59 3.40
N ALA A 131 -15.60 -6.67 3.10
CA ALA A 131 -14.91 -7.92 2.76
C ALA A 131 -14.65 -8.82 3.99
N GLU A 132 -14.57 -8.24 5.19
CA GLU A 132 -14.34 -8.95 6.45
C GLU A 132 -15.62 -9.48 7.12
N LYS A 133 -16.83 -9.15 6.62
CA LYS A 133 -18.07 -9.74 7.13
C LYS A 133 -18.14 -11.22 6.73
N PRO A 134 -18.17 -12.17 7.69
CA PRO A 134 -18.32 -13.58 7.38
C PRO A 134 -19.66 -13.81 6.69
N THR A 135 -19.62 -14.40 5.49
CA THR A 135 -20.81 -14.96 4.84
C THR A 135 -21.25 -16.14 5.70
N VAL A 136 -22.23 -15.94 6.56
CA VAL A 136 -22.90 -17.05 7.26
C VAL A 136 -23.68 -17.83 6.21
N THR A 137 -23.04 -18.86 5.67
CA THR A 137 -23.73 -19.86 4.87
C THR A 137 -24.50 -20.73 5.86
N THR A 138 -25.80 -20.46 6.02
CA THR A 138 -26.74 -21.38 6.68
C THR A 138 -26.80 -22.64 5.84
N ALA A 139 -26.03 -23.65 6.23
CA ALA A 139 -26.21 -25.01 5.73
C ALA A 139 -27.54 -25.53 6.27
N THR A 140 -28.57 -25.51 5.45
CA THR A 140 -29.84 -26.18 5.71
C THR A 140 -29.58 -27.68 5.64
N THR A 141 -29.45 -28.32 6.78
CA THR A 141 -29.47 -29.76 6.91
C THR A 141 -30.89 -30.24 6.55
N LYS A 142 -31.08 -30.79 5.36
CA LYS A 142 -32.23 -31.61 5.04
C LYS A 142 -32.10 -32.89 5.84
N GLY A 143 -32.97 -33.04 6.83
CA GLY A 143 -33.14 -34.31 7.51
C GLY A 143 -33.75 -35.33 6.56
N ASP A 144 -33.06 -36.45 6.40
CA ASP A 144 -33.66 -37.68 5.87
C ASP A 144 -34.44 -38.37 6.97
N LYS A 145 -35.72 -38.55 6.69
CA LYS A 145 -36.62 -39.45 7.43
C LYS A 145 -36.74 -40.76 6.67
N ALA A 146 -36.65 -41.78 7.43
CA ALA A 146 -37.09 -43.18 7.29
C ALA A 146 -36.02 -44.20 7.05
#